data_d523bbd97e8f320b84651b8622dff232
#
_entry.id   d523bbd97e8f320b84651b8622dff232
#
_cell.length_a   1.000
_cell.length_b   1.000
_cell.length_c   1.000
_cell.angle_alpha   90.00
_cell.angle_beta   90.00
_cell.angle_gamma   90.00
#
_symmetry.space_group_name_H-M   'P 1'
#
loop_
_entity.id
_entity.type
_entity.pdbx_description
1 polymer ?
#
loop_
_entity_poly.entity_id
_entity_poly.type
_entity_poly.pdbx_seq_one_letter_code
_entity_poly.pdbx_strand_id
1 'polypeptide(L)'
;MPEAGLVMINPVRIRRERLLTLRAGLAQKPIIAGLKGVNDAHLTREAGIKVCFYLTGHIFELRELAKLCKEQKQMLFAHVDLIGGIAKDIHGMQVLASEVGIDGVLTTKGYLVTAAQNAGLLGIQRLFMLDSEALKTGLRMIHSSQPDAVELLPAMILPSVRERLPSRLPPMIAGGLVETRDELETVLKPPVLAVSTSQVELWNYERV
;
A
#
# COMPACT_ATOMS: atom_id res chain seq x y z
N MET A 1 -2.99 43.47 1.57
CA MET A 1 -2.51 42.10 1.46
C MET A 1 -3.72 41.20 1.58
N PRO A 2 -4.21 40.50 0.54
CA PRO A 2 -5.30 39.55 0.72
C PRO A 2 -4.79 38.35 1.48
N GLU A 3 -5.45 38.01 2.59
CA GLU A 3 -5.27 36.76 3.31
C GLU A 3 -5.53 35.62 2.33
N ALA A 4 -4.48 34.83 2.07
CA ALA A 4 -4.62 33.57 1.35
C ALA A 4 -5.48 32.66 2.21
N GLY A 5 -6.78 32.57 1.89
CA GLY A 5 -7.71 31.68 2.55
C GLY A 5 -7.15 30.25 2.54
N LEU A 6 -6.79 29.76 3.71
CA LEU A 6 -6.37 28.37 3.92
C LEU A 6 -7.55 27.48 3.51
N VAL A 7 -7.50 26.95 2.30
CA VAL A 7 -8.49 25.95 1.88
C VAL A 7 -8.35 24.79 2.84
N MET A 8 -9.27 24.68 3.78
CA MET A 8 -9.33 23.56 4.71
C MET A 8 -9.53 22.27 3.90
N ILE A 9 -8.43 21.61 3.60
CA ILE A 9 -8.45 20.37 2.84
C ILE A 9 -9.10 19.31 3.74
N ASN A 10 -10.25 18.80 3.33
CA ASN A 10 -10.97 17.77 4.08
C ASN A 10 -10.27 16.40 3.92
N PRO A 11 -9.62 15.86 4.96
CA PRO A 11 -8.87 14.60 4.88
C PRO A 11 -9.75 13.42 4.42
N VAL A 12 -11.03 13.41 4.81
CA VAL A 12 -11.99 12.34 4.46
C VAL A 12 -12.25 12.33 2.95
N ARG A 13 -12.41 13.53 2.35
CA ARG A 13 -12.62 13.64 0.90
C ARG A 13 -11.40 13.18 0.13
N ILE A 14 -10.21 13.65 0.52
CA ILE A 14 -8.95 13.25 -0.14
C ILE A 14 -8.77 11.73 -0.07
N ARG A 15 -8.96 11.14 1.11
CA ARG A 15 -8.84 9.69 1.29
C ARG A 15 -9.81 8.91 0.41
N ARG A 16 -11.06 9.40 0.29
CA ARG A 16 -12.06 8.76 -0.59
C ARG A 16 -11.63 8.79 -2.07
N GLU A 17 -11.13 9.92 -2.55
CA GLU A 17 -10.64 10.07 -3.92
C GLU A 17 -9.43 9.15 -4.17
N ARG A 18 -8.46 9.11 -3.23
CA ARG A 18 -7.31 8.21 -3.29
C ARG A 18 -7.73 6.73 -3.31
N LEU A 19 -8.73 6.33 -2.53
CA LEU A 19 -9.22 4.96 -2.51
C LEU A 19 -9.83 4.54 -3.85
N LEU A 20 -10.57 5.43 -4.49
CA LEU A 20 -11.09 5.19 -5.85
C LEU A 20 -9.96 5.06 -6.87
N THR A 21 -8.94 5.91 -6.80
CA THR A 21 -7.74 5.84 -7.65
C THR A 21 -6.97 4.53 -7.44
N LEU A 22 -6.76 4.12 -6.19
CA LEU A 22 -6.14 2.84 -5.86
C LEU A 22 -6.88 1.66 -6.51
N ARG A 23 -8.19 1.59 -6.31
CA ARG A 23 -9.01 0.51 -6.87
C ARG A 23 -8.99 0.49 -8.40
N ALA A 24 -9.11 1.64 -9.03
CA ALA A 24 -9.05 1.77 -10.48
C ALA A 24 -7.67 1.37 -11.03
N GLY A 25 -6.59 1.80 -10.38
CA GLY A 25 -5.23 1.43 -10.76
C GLY A 25 -4.97 -0.06 -10.65
N LEU A 26 -5.41 -0.69 -9.55
CA LEU A 26 -5.23 -2.13 -9.35
C LEU A 26 -6.14 -2.99 -10.23
N ALA A 27 -7.30 -2.48 -10.66
CA ALA A 27 -8.14 -3.15 -11.65
C ALA A 27 -7.49 -3.17 -13.04
N GLN A 28 -6.75 -2.12 -13.40
CA GLN A 28 -6.00 -2.05 -14.67
C GLN A 28 -4.70 -2.88 -14.61
N LYS A 29 -3.96 -2.77 -13.52
CA LYS A 29 -2.68 -3.45 -13.31
C LYS A 29 -2.65 -4.05 -11.91
N PRO A 30 -2.92 -5.36 -11.76
CA PRO A 30 -3.06 -6.00 -10.45
C PRO A 30 -1.71 -6.32 -9.79
N ILE A 31 -0.68 -5.54 -10.13
CA ILE A 31 0.67 -5.66 -9.59
C ILE A 31 1.03 -4.36 -8.88
N ILE A 32 1.57 -4.50 -7.68
CA ILE A 32 2.17 -3.42 -6.91
C ILE A 32 3.69 -3.63 -6.91
N ALA A 33 4.43 -2.66 -7.40
CA ALA A 33 5.88 -2.73 -7.43
C ALA A 33 6.46 -2.45 -6.04
N GLY A 34 7.18 -3.41 -5.48
CA GLY A 34 7.94 -3.26 -4.25
C GLY A 34 9.31 -2.64 -4.53
N LEU A 35 9.46 -1.34 -4.27
CA LEU A 35 10.68 -0.58 -4.53
C LEU A 35 11.67 -0.73 -3.37
N LYS A 36 12.92 -0.95 -3.69
CA LYS A 36 14.06 -0.94 -2.75
C LYS A 36 14.84 0.37 -2.79
N GLY A 37 14.61 1.19 -3.84
CA GLY A 37 15.28 2.48 -4.04
C GLY A 37 14.77 3.22 -5.26
N VAL A 38 15.35 4.42 -5.50
CA VAL A 38 14.97 5.32 -6.60
C VAL A 38 15.20 4.68 -7.97
N ASN A 39 16.24 3.85 -8.09
CA ASN A 39 16.60 3.21 -9.37
C ASN A 39 15.47 2.31 -9.90
N ASP A 40 14.69 1.69 -9.02
CA ASP A 40 13.58 0.83 -9.42
C ASP A 40 12.41 1.63 -10.03
N ALA A 41 12.27 2.91 -9.67
CA ALA A 41 11.14 3.75 -10.11
C ALA A 41 11.09 3.96 -11.63
N HIS A 42 12.22 3.90 -12.33
CA HIS A 42 12.25 4.02 -13.78
C HIS A 42 11.62 2.81 -14.46
N LEU A 43 11.87 1.61 -13.93
CA LEU A 43 11.34 0.36 -14.47
C LEU A 43 9.82 0.25 -14.31
N THR A 44 9.26 0.87 -13.28
CA THR A 44 7.80 0.83 -13.03
C THR A 44 6.99 1.50 -14.13
N ARG A 45 7.55 2.55 -14.77
CA ARG A 45 6.89 3.26 -15.87
C ARG A 45 6.74 2.37 -17.10
N GLU A 46 7.80 1.68 -17.48
CA GLU A 46 7.83 0.80 -18.66
C GLU A 46 6.88 -0.39 -18.47
N ALA A 47 6.83 -0.92 -17.26
CA ALA A 47 5.92 -2.01 -16.88
C ALA A 47 4.46 -1.57 -16.69
N GLY A 48 4.12 -0.28 -16.84
CA GLY A 48 2.76 0.25 -16.69
C GLY A 48 2.20 0.17 -15.28
N ILE A 49 3.06 0.08 -14.26
CA ILE A 49 2.69 0.02 -12.83
C ILE A 49 1.89 1.27 -12.44
N LYS A 50 0.86 1.09 -11.63
CA LYS A 50 0.00 2.16 -11.10
C LYS A 50 0.21 2.44 -9.63
N VAL A 51 0.71 1.45 -8.88
CA VAL A 51 0.89 1.53 -7.42
C VAL A 51 2.26 1.00 -7.05
N CYS A 52 2.99 1.78 -6.24
CA CYS A 52 4.32 1.45 -5.76
C CYS A 52 4.35 1.41 -4.22
N PHE A 53 5.06 0.43 -3.67
CA PHE A 53 5.38 0.32 -2.25
C PHE A 53 6.87 0.57 -2.05
N TYR A 54 7.24 1.62 -1.33
CA TYR A 54 8.61 1.83 -0.86
C TYR A 54 8.80 1.09 0.45
N LEU A 55 9.60 0.03 0.43
CA LEU A 55 9.62 -0.98 1.48
C LEU A 55 10.59 -0.66 2.61
N THR A 56 11.69 0.03 2.34
CA THR A 56 12.75 0.34 3.32
C THR A 56 13.59 1.50 2.84
N GLY A 57 14.21 2.24 3.75
CA GLY A 57 15.11 3.36 3.45
C GLY A 57 14.87 4.57 4.37
N HIS A 58 14.89 5.77 3.83
CA HIS A 58 14.78 7.01 4.61
C HIS A 58 13.96 8.10 3.92
N ILE A 59 13.57 9.10 4.71
CA ILE A 59 12.66 10.17 4.28
C ILE A 59 13.20 10.97 3.07
N PHE A 60 14.50 11.13 2.90
CA PHE A 60 15.07 11.90 1.80
C PHE A 60 14.85 11.19 0.46
N GLU A 61 15.12 9.89 0.41
CA GLU A 61 14.86 9.06 -0.77
C GLU A 61 13.37 8.93 -1.06
N LEU A 62 12.54 8.83 -0.01
CA LEU A 62 11.09 8.81 -0.15
C LEU A 62 10.55 10.08 -0.81
N ARG A 63 11.13 11.26 -0.52
CA ARG A 63 10.77 12.53 -1.19
C ARG A 63 11.09 12.51 -2.68
N GLU A 64 12.20 11.94 -3.05
CA GLU A 64 12.60 11.79 -4.45
C GLU A 64 11.66 10.84 -5.19
N LEU A 65 11.38 9.67 -4.61
CA LEU A 65 10.41 8.71 -5.12
C LEU A 65 9.00 9.32 -5.28
N ALA A 66 8.56 10.15 -4.32
CA ALA A 66 7.25 10.79 -4.38
C ALA A 66 7.13 11.73 -5.60
N LYS A 67 8.19 12.47 -5.94
CA LYS A 67 8.23 13.30 -7.15
C LYS A 67 8.14 12.46 -8.41
N LEU A 68 8.98 11.42 -8.51
CA LEU A 68 9.00 10.52 -9.67
C LEU A 68 7.66 9.80 -9.88
N CYS A 69 7.08 9.23 -8.83
CA CYS A 69 5.78 8.57 -8.91
C CYS A 69 4.67 9.55 -9.35
N LYS A 70 4.69 10.78 -8.82
CA LYS A 70 3.73 11.82 -9.22
C LYS A 70 3.85 12.18 -10.70
N GLU A 71 5.06 12.36 -11.22
CA GLU A 71 5.33 12.61 -12.64
C GLU A 71 4.84 11.47 -13.54
N GLN A 72 4.97 10.25 -13.05
CA GLN A 72 4.53 9.01 -13.72
C GLN A 72 3.04 8.69 -13.50
N LYS A 73 2.30 9.53 -12.74
CA LYS A 73 0.89 9.31 -12.37
C LYS A 73 0.68 7.97 -11.64
N GLN A 74 1.62 7.62 -10.77
CA GLN A 74 1.58 6.43 -9.92
C GLN A 74 1.31 6.82 -8.48
N MET A 75 0.61 5.95 -7.75
CA MET A 75 0.45 6.10 -6.30
C MET A 75 1.65 5.51 -5.57
N LEU A 76 2.11 6.23 -4.54
CA LEU A 76 3.22 5.79 -3.69
C LEU A 76 2.76 5.57 -2.25
N PHE A 77 3.08 4.40 -1.73
CA PHE A 77 2.89 4.03 -0.32
C PHE A 77 4.24 3.75 0.34
N ALA A 78 4.43 4.22 1.57
CA ALA A 78 5.64 3.96 2.33
C ALA A 78 5.40 2.94 3.45
N HIS A 79 6.25 1.93 3.57
CA HIS A 79 6.25 1.02 4.72
C HIS A 79 6.87 1.72 5.93
N VAL A 80 6.07 2.53 6.61
CA VAL A 80 6.54 3.47 7.62
C VAL A 80 7.26 2.82 8.80
N ASP A 81 7.01 1.54 9.08
CA ASP A 81 7.72 0.82 10.14
C ASP A 81 9.24 0.75 9.88
N LEU A 82 9.65 0.74 8.59
CA LEU A 82 11.03 0.58 8.12
C LEU A 82 11.65 1.83 7.51
N ILE A 83 10.92 2.96 7.46
CA ILE A 83 11.44 4.23 6.96
C ILE A 83 12.11 5.00 8.10
N GLY A 84 13.38 5.34 7.90
CA GLY A 84 14.14 6.20 8.81
C GLY A 84 13.85 7.69 8.62
N GLY A 85 14.08 8.50 9.68
CA GLY A 85 13.95 9.95 9.60
C GLY A 85 12.53 10.50 9.69
N ILE A 86 11.54 9.69 10.08
CA ILE A 86 10.14 10.11 10.29
C ILE A 86 9.60 9.57 11.60
N ALA A 87 8.86 10.40 12.35
CA ALA A 87 8.18 9.98 13.57
C ALA A 87 7.04 9.01 13.29
N LYS A 88 6.88 8.00 14.14
CA LYS A 88 5.82 6.97 14.02
C LYS A 88 4.59 7.39 14.82
N ASP A 89 4.06 8.57 14.50
CA ASP A 89 2.91 9.21 15.16
C ASP A 89 2.09 10.05 14.18
N ILE A 90 1.08 10.77 14.70
CA ILE A 90 0.20 11.62 13.88
C ILE A 90 0.96 12.75 13.17
N HIS A 91 2.00 13.33 13.81
CA HIS A 91 2.76 14.41 13.20
C HIS A 91 3.65 13.92 12.07
N GLY A 92 4.27 12.74 12.23
CA GLY A 92 4.98 12.08 11.12
C GLY A 92 4.06 11.76 9.94
N MET A 93 2.82 11.31 10.19
CA MET A 93 1.83 11.09 9.11
C MET A 93 1.42 12.40 8.42
N GLN A 94 1.30 13.50 9.16
CA GLN A 94 1.04 14.82 8.59
C GLN A 94 2.19 15.28 7.68
N VAL A 95 3.46 15.12 8.10
CA VAL A 95 4.62 15.42 7.26
C VAL A 95 4.62 14.58 5.99
N LEU A 96 4.32 13.30 6.08
CA LEU A 96 4.22 12.41 4.90
C LEU A 96 3.13 12.87 3.93
N ALA A 97 2.00 13.36 4.44
CA ALA A 97 0.88 13.83 3.64
C ALA A 97 1.15 15.19 2.98
N SER A 98 1.67 16.18 3.74
CA SER A 98 1.77 17.58 3.31
C SER A 98 3.10 17.91 2.66
N GLU A 99 4.22 17.41 3.22
CA GLU A 99 5.56 17.79 2.80
C GLU A 99 6.20 16.79 1.83
N VAL A 100 5.92 15.50 2.02
CA VAL A 100 6.45 14.45 1.14
C VAL A 100 5.50 14.21 -0.03
N GLY A 101 4.18 14.23 0.23
CA GLY A 101 3.15 14.12 -0.79
C GLY A 101 2.91 12.69 -1.28
N ILE A 102 3.09 11.68 -0.41
CA ILE A 102 2.72 10.29 -0.71
C ILE A 102 1.21 10.09 -0.62
N ASP A 103 0.71 8.97 -1.14
CA ASP A 103 -0.72 8.66 -1.16
C ASP A 103 -1.19 7.85 0.05
N GLY A 104 -0.29 7.09 0.65
CA GLY A 104 -0.64 6.27 1.79
C GLY A 104 0.56 5.62 2.48
N VAL A 105 0.25 4.87 3.51
CA VAL A 105 1.24 4.13 4.30
C VAL A 105 0.89 2.66 4.37
N LEU A 106 1.92 1.85 4.54
CA LEU A 106 1.89 0.43 4.82
C LEU A 106 2.50 0.22 6.20
N THR A 107 1.77 -0.44 7.11
CA THR A 107 2.23 -0.64 8.49
C THR A 107 1.65 -1.89 9.13
N THR A 108 2.40 -2.48 10.07
CA THR A 108 1.91 -3.56 10.94
C THR A 108 1.11 -3.04 12.15
N LYS A 109 1.11 -1.73 12.39
CA LYS A 109 0.57 -1.09 13.60
C LYS A 109 -0.76 -0.40 13.33
N GLY A 110 -1.86 -0.91 13.90
CA GLY A 110 -3.20 -0.38 13.68
C GLY A 110 -3.36 1.11 14.04
N TYR A 111 -2.66 1.61 15.08
CA TYR A 111 -2.72 3.03 15.44
C TYR A 111 -2.11 3.95 14.37
N LEU A 112 -1.10 3.48 13.61
CA LEU A 112 -0.55 4.23 12.48
C LEU A 112 -1.47 4.25 11.27
N VAL A 113 -2.28 3.20 11.06
CA VAL A 113 -3.37 3.22 10.07
C VAL A 113 -4.32 4.38 10.37
N THR A 114 -4.81 4.48 11.61
CA THR A 114 -5.70 5.55 12.04
C THR A 114 -5.05 6.94 11.93
N ALA A 115 -3.77 7.07 12.35
CA ALA A 115 -3.03 8.31 12.24
C ALA A 115 -2.87 8.77 10.77
N ALA A 116 -2.56 7.84 9.86
CA ALA A 116 -2.48 8.13 8.42
C ALA A 116 -3.82 8.58 7.84
N GLN A 117 -4.90 7.91 8.19
CA GLN A 117 -6.25 8.25 7.75
C GLN A 117 -6.66 9.65 8.22
N ASN A 118 -6.32 10.04 9.44
CA ASN A 118 -6.55 11.38 9.98
C ASN A 118 -5.75 12.47 9.25
N ALA A 119 -4.59 12.10 8.68
CA ALA A 119 -3.79 12.98 7.83
C ALA A 119 -4.24 12.98 6.34
N GLY A 120 -5.30 12.24 5.98
CA GLY A 120 -5.80 12.12 4.61
C GLY A 120 -5.05 11.12 3.74
N LEU A 121 -4.13 10.34 4.32
CA LEU A 121 -3.44 9.23 3.64
C LEU A 121 -4.32 7.97 3.67
N LEU A 122 -4.10 7.07 2.69
CA LEU A 122 -4.61 5.71 2.80
C LEU A 122 -3.77 4.91 3.79
N GLY A 123 -4.43 4.13 4.64
CA GLY A 123 -3.78 3.21 5.58
C GLY A 123 -3.94 1.77 5.13
N ILE A 124 -2.83 1.10 4.78
CA ILE A 124 -2.79 -0.33 4.48
C ILE A 124 -2.26 -1.08 5.68
N GLN A 125 -3.07 -1.98 6.23
CA GLN A 125 -2.67 -2.84 7.33
C GLN A 125 -1.92 -4.05 6.80
N ARG A 126 -0.64 -4.21 7.16
CA ARG A 126 0.16 -5.39 6.85
C ARG A 126 -0.01 -6.45 7.93
N LEU A 127 -0.27 -7.70 7.52
CA LEU A 127 -0.52 -8.82 8.42
C LEU A 127 0.31 -10.04 8.01
N PHE A 128 0.96 -10.67 8.99
CA PHE A 128 1.69 -11.91 8.79
C PHE A 128 0.85 -13.10 9.25
N MET A 129 0.54 -14.01 8.32
CA MET A 129 -0.28 -15.20 8.54
C MET A 129 0.60 -16.41 8.85
N LEU A 130 1.19 -16.44 10.04
CA LEU A 130 2.12 -17.48 10.45
C LEU A 130 1.39 -18.74 10.93
N ASP A 131 0.24 -18.56 11.58
CA ASP A 131 -0.58 -19.63 12.15
C ASP A 131 -2.05 -19.20 12.33
N SER A 132 -2.86 -20.05 12.92
CA SER A 132 -4.29 -19.79 13.17
C SER A 132 -4.54 -18.64 14.16
N GLU A 133 -3.63 -18.41 15.11
CA GLU A 133 -3.76 -17.31 16.08
C GLU A 133 -3.37 -15.98 15.43
N ALA A 134 -2.36 -15.97 14.55
CA ALA A 134 -2.02 -14.82 13.74
C ALA A 134 -3.20 -14.38 12.85
N LEU A 135 -3.92 -15.34 12.22
CA LEU A 135 -5.12 -15.06 11.45
C LEU A 135 -6.21 -14.41 12.32
N LYS A 136 -6.54 -14.96 13.48
CA LYS A 136 -7.55 -14.40 14.40
C LYS A 136 -7.16 -13.00 14.88
N THR A 137 -5.89 -12.82 15.23
CA THR A 137 -5.36 -11.53 15.68
C THR A 137 -5.42 -10.49 14.55
N GLY A 138 -5.03 -10.89 13.34
CA GLY A 138 -5.12 -10.03 12.14
C GLY A 138 -6.55 -9.57 11.86
N LEU A 139 -7.53 -10.48 11.93
CA LEU A 139 -8.94 -10.13 11.76
C LEU A 139 -9.45 -9.15 12.83
N ARG A 140 -9.02 -9.30 14.09
CA ARG A 140 -9.32 -8.32 15.16
C ARG A 140 -8.68 -6.96 14.88
N MET A 141 -7.44 -6.94 14.40
CA MET A 141 -6.75 -5.70 14.03
C MET A 141 -7.47 -4.97 12.88
N ILE A 142 -7.89 -5.69 11.83
CA ILE A 142 -8.69 -5.12 10.73
C ILE A 142 -9.97 -4.49 11.28
N HIS A 143 -10.67 -5.20 12.17
CA HIS A 143 -11.91 -4.70 12.76
C HIS A 143 -11.68 -3.43 13.58
N SER A 144 -10.59 -3.33 14.34
CA SER A 144 -10.32 -2.16 15.20
C SER A 144 -9.75 -0.96 14.45
N SER A 145 -8.84 -1.18 13.49
CA SER A 145 -8.16 -0.09 12.75
C SER A 145 -8.91 0.37 11.49
N GLN A 146 -9.87 -0.42 10.98
CA GLN A 146 -10.66 -0.12 9.78
C GLN A 146 -9.80 0.36 8.59
N PRO A 147 -8.79 -0.43 8.16
CA PRO A 147 -7.85 0.01 7.13
C PRO A 147 -8.53 0.16 5.76
N ASP A 148 -7.94 0.97 4.88
CA ASP A 148 -8.41 1.17 3.50
C ASP A 148 -8.12 -0.03 2.60
N ALA A 149 -7.07 -0.80 2.93
CA ALA A 149 -6.74 -2.11 2.35
C ALA A 149 -5.95 -2.95 3.35
N VAL A 150 -5.84 -4.24 3.09
CA VAL A 150 -5.00 -5.16 3.86
C VAL A 150 -3.99 -5.84 2.95
N GLU A 151 -2.76 -6.00 3.45
CA GLU A 151 -1.76 -6.81 2.79
C GLU A 151 -1.45 -8.04 3.64
N LEU A 152 -1.63 -9.22 3.07
CA LEU A 152 -1.42 -10.51 3.73
C LEU A 152 -0.12 -11.16 3.25
N LEU A 153 0.73 -11.55 4.20
CA LEU A 153 2.02 -12.21 3.98
C LEU A 153 2.11 -13.52 4.77
N PRO A 154 2.79 -14.54 4.24
CA PRO A 154 3.22 -14.64 2.85
C PRO A 154 2.03 -14.91 1.91
N ALA A 155 2.11 -14.45 0.66
CA ALA A 155 1.04 -14.59 -0.33
C ALA A 155 0.59 -16.04 -0.53
N MET A 156 1.53 -16.97 -0.53
CA MET A 156 1.29 -18.39 -0.81
C MET A 156 0.43 -19.12 0.24
N ILE A 157 0.17 -18.50 1.41
CA ILE A 157 -0.79 -19.08 2.38
C ILE A 157 -2.25 -18.85 1.96
N LEU A 158 -2.52 -17.83 1.13
CA LEU A 158 -3.88 -17.41 0.79
C LEU A 158 -4.75 -18.51 0.17
N PRO A 159 -4.27 -19.37 -0.74
CA PRO A 159 -5.06 -20.49 -1.24
C PRO A 159 -5.61 -21.40 -0.13
N SER A 160 -4.82 -21.62 0.93
CA SER A 160 -5.17 -22.51 2.05
C SER A 160 -6.12 -21.88 3.09
N VAL A 161 -6.14 -20.53 3.19
CA VAL A 161 -6.96 -19.84 4.20
C VAL A 161 -8.14 -19.07 3.60
N ARG A 162 -8.26 -19.03 2.28
CA ARG A 162 -9.25 -18.23 1.55
C ARG A 162 -10.67 -18.42 2.04
N GLU A 163 -11.09 -19.69 2.22
CA GLU A 163 -12.44 -20.04 2.67
C GLU A 163 -12.70 -19.68 4.14
N ARG A 164 -11.62 -19.46 4.90
CA ARG A 164 -11.68 -19.07 6.32
C ARG A 164 -11.75 -17.55 6.52
N LEU A 165 -11.55 -16.78 5.44
CA LEU A 165 -11.62 -15.33 5.49
C LEU A 165 -13.08 -14.86 5.50
N PRO A 166 -13.42 -13.81 6.27
CA PRO A 166 -14.75 -13.21 6.24
C PRO A 166 -15.10 -12.69 4.84
N SER A 167 -16.38 -12.79 4.47
CA SER A 167 -16.87 -12.28 3.17
C SER A 167 -16.75 -10.75 3.00
N ARG A 168 -16.65 -10.02 4.10
CA ARG A 168 -16.51 -8.56 4.11
C ARG A 168 -15.14 -8.19 4.70
N LEU A 169 -14.16 -8.06 3.82
CA LEU A 169 -12.84 -7.51 4.14
C LEU A 169 -12.57 -6.26 3.29
N PRO A 170 -11.67 -5.37 3.74
CA PRO A 170 -11.11 -4.35 2.87
C PRO A 170 -10.44 -4.95 1.63
N PRO A 171 -10.18 -4.16 0.58
CA PRO A 171 -9.38 -4.60 -0.57
C PRO A 171 -8.14 -5.37 -0.13
N MET A 172 -7.96 -6.57 -0.67
CA MET A 172 -6.92 -7.50 -0.24
C MET A 172 -5.76 -7.52 -1.24
N ILE A 173 -4.56 -7.37 -0.72
CA ILE A 173 -3.29 -7.46 -1.43
C ILE A 173 -2.56 -8.69 -0.91
N ALA A 174 -2.00 -9.48 -1.79
CA ALA A 174 -1.13 -10.60 -1.45
C ALA A 174 0.33 -10.16 -1.60
N GLY A 175 1.18 -10.42 -0.59
CA GLY A 175 2.59 -10.02 -0.62
C GLY A 175 3.53 -11.05 -0.07
N GLY A 176 4.81 -10.94 -0.47
CA GLY A 176 5.90 -11.82 -0.02
C GLY A 176 5.89 -13.21 -0.64
N LEU A 177 7.10 -13.67 -1.01
CA LEU A 177 7.39 -14.99 -1.59
C LEU A 177 6.59 -15.27 -2.88
N VAL A 178 6.39 -14.26 -3.73
CA VAL A 178 5.87 -14.43 -5.09
C VAL A 178 7.00 -14.14 -6.06
N GLU A 179 7.54 -15.17 -6.66
CA GLU A 179 8.75 -15.13 -7.48
C GLU A 179 8.50 -15.56 -8.93
N THR A 180 7.43 -16.33 -9.16
CA THR A 180 7.08 -16.87 -10.47
C THR A 180 5.69 -16.42 -10.93
N ARG A 181 5.44 -16.52 -12.24
CA ARG A 181 4.12 -16.24 -12.82
C ARG A 181 3.04 -17.20 -12.31
N ASP A 182 3.36 -18.47 -12.16
CA ASP A 182 2.41 -19.49 -11.69
C ASP A 182 1.99 -19.23 -10.23
N GLU A 183 2.93 -18.83 -9.38
CA GLU A 183 2.63 -18.39 -8.00
C GLU A 183 1.73 -17.15 -7.99
N LEU A 184 2.06 -16.16 -8.84
CA LEU A 184 1.25 -14.96 -8.98
C LEU A 184 -0.18 -15.30 -9.40
N GLU A 185 -0.38 -16.11 -10.42
CA GLU A 185 -1.71 -16.54 -10.90
C GLU A 185 -2.46 -17.39 -9.88
N THR A 186 -1.75 -18.17 -9.07
CA THR A 186 -2.32 -18.95 -7.98
C THR A 186 -2.90 -18.08 -6.88
N VAL A 187 -2.21 -16.99 -6.51
CA VAL A 187 -2.66 -16.09 -5.42
C VAL A 187 -3.61 -15.01 -5.90
N LEU A 188 -3.47 -14.54 -7.15
CA LEU A 188 -4.29 -13.47 -7.75
C LEU A 188 -5.70 -13.94 -8.14
N LYS A 189 -6.35 -14.70 -7.28
CA LYS A 189 -7.75 -15.11 -7.43
C LYS A 189 -8.62 -14.40 -6.39
N PRO A 190 -9.91 -14.14 -6.66
CA PRO A 190 -10.77 -13.53 -5.65
C PRO A 190 -10.66 -14.23 -4.30
N PRO A 191 -10.63 -13.47 -3.18
CA PRO A 191 -10.87 -12.03 -3.05
C PRO A 191 -9.62 -11.14 -3.20
N VAL A 192 -8.48 -11.67 -3.64
CA VAL A 192 -7.24 -10.90 -3.84
C VAL A 192 -7.38 -9.95 -5.03
N LEU A 193 -7.13 -8.66 -4.77
CA LEU A 193 -7.21 -7.61 -5.78
C LEU A 193 -5.89 -7.41 -6.53
N ALA A 194 -4.78 -7.54 -5.82
CA ALA A 194 -3.44 -7.32 -6.38
C ALA A 194 -2.36 -8.13 -5.65
N VAL A 195 -1.21 -8.28 -6.29
CA VAL A 195 0.00 -8.87 -5.71
C VAL A 195 1.08 -7.81 -5.59
N SER A 196 1.71 -7.69 -4.41
CA SER A 196 2.89 -6.87 -4.20
C SER A 196 4.15 -7.74 -4.32
N THR A 197 5.07 -7.35 -5.19
CA THR A 197 6.33 -8.07 -5.40
C THR A 197 7.47 -7.13 -5.79
N SER A 198 8.70 -7.45 -5.37
CA SER A 198 9.92 -6.79 -5.82
C SER A 198 10.61 -7.50 -6.98
N GLN A 199 10.01 -8.56 -7.53
CA GLN A 199 10.50 -9.24 -8.73
C GLN A 199 10.10 -8.44 -9.96
N VAL A 200 11.09 -7.79 -10.59
CA VAL A 200 10.88 -6.87 -11.72
C VAL A 200 10.26 -7.58 -12.92
N GLU A 201 10.62 -8.84 -13.14
CA GLU A 201 10.08 -9.67 -14.21
C GLU A 201 8.57 -9.83 -14.14
N LEU A 202 8.00 -9.85 -12.92
CA LEU A 202 6.56 -9.96 -12.68
C LEU A 202 5.81 -8.63 -12.86
N TRP A 203 6.52 -7.49 -12.91
CA TRP A 203 5.86 -6.19 -13.09
C TRP A 203 5.21 -6.05 -14.48
N ASN A 204 5.71 -6.82 -15.46
CA ASN A 204 5.13 -6.86 -16.81
C ASN A 204 3.90 -7.77 -16.93
N TYR A 205 3.47 -8.43 -15.84
CA TYR A 205 2.29 -9.29 -15.88
C TYR A 205 1.04 -8.55 -16.35
N GLU A 206 0.34 -9.13 -17.30
CA GLU A 206 -0.97 -8.69 -17.76
C GLU A 206 -1.99 -9.81 -17.50
N ARG A 207 -3.17 -9.41 -17.02
CA ARG A 207 -4.26 -10.34 -16.77
C ARG A 207 -4.83 -10.75 -18.14
N VAL A 208 -4.76 -12.04 -18.45
CA VAL A 208 -5.35 -12.62 -19.66
C VAL A 208 -6.87 -12.71 -19.51
#